data_41c92dbe87b2f03c14c6c2de96dcd02e
#
_entry.id   41c92dbe87b2f03c14c6c2de96dcd02e
#
_cell.length_a   1.000
_cell.length_b   1.000
_cell.length_c   1.000
_cell.angle_alpha   90.00
_cell.angle_beta   90.00
_cell.angle_gamma   90.00
#
_symmetry.space_group_name_H-M   'P 1'
#
loop_
_entity.id
_entity.type
_entity.pdbx_description
1 polymer ?
#
loop_
_entity_poly.entity_id
_entity_poly.type
_entity_poly.pdbx_seq_one_letter_code
_entity_poly.pdbx_strand_id
1 'polypeptide(L)'
;MFFKKVSLLVLLIVSLSINAQIDAENLDNLVKETLQTFDVPGISVGIIKDGKIVYAKGHGIRSLTNKKEMNENTLVGVASNSKGFTCFALAMLVDAGKLNWDDKVRKHIPEFQLYDAWVTEQFTVRDLVTHRSGMSLGAGDLMFFPEGNDFTSKDVIKNVKYLKPVSSIRSEFTYNNNMFIIAGEVLKRVSGLSWEEFIETKIMNPVGMTHSKASYNRVTDRTNIIDAHTRAE
;
A
#
# COMPACT_ATOMS: atom_id res chain seq x y z
N MET A 1 -39.57 36.97 28.84
CA MET A 1 -39.16 36.57 27.46
C MET A 1 -37.65 36.70 27.23
N PHE A 2 -36.99 37.69 27.81
CA PHE A 2 -35.56 37.94 27.69
C PHE A 2 -34.70 36.80 28.27
N PHE A 3 -34.98 36.28 29.46
CA PHE A 3 -34.25 35.19 30.11
C PHE A 3 -34.27 33.88 29.34
N LYS A 4 -35.35 33.53 28.64
CA LYS A 4 -35.42 32.33 27.80
C LYS A 4 -34.52 32.42 26.57
N LYS A 5 -34.35 33.61 25.99
CA LYS A 5 -33.48 33.84 24.83
C LYS A 5 -32.01 33.80 25.21
N VAL A 6 -31.65 34.31 26.41
CA VAL A 6 -30.27 34.25 26.93
C VAL A 6 -29.88 32.82 27.25
N SER A 7 -30.76 32.03 27.88
CA SER A 7 -30.50 30.60 28.15
C SER A 7 -30.32 29.78 26.89
N LEU A 8 -31.06 30.06 25.82
CA LEU A 8 -30.93 29.38 24.54
C LEU A 8 -29.58 29.72 23.86
N LEU A 9 -29.14 30.98 23.96
CA LEU A 9 -27.88 31.44 23.39
C LEU A 9 -26.68 30.80 24.14
N VAL A 10 -26.73 30.68 25.47
CA VAL A 10 -25.70 30.03 26.28
C VAL A 10 -25.63 28.51 25.95
N LEU A 11 -26.77 27.84 25.78
CA LEU A 11 -26.80 26.44 25.34
C LEU A 11 -26.21 26.24 23.95
N LEU A 12 -26.46 27.17 23.00
CA LEU A 12 -25.89 27.14 21.65
C LEU A 12 -24.35 27.32 21.66
N ILE A 13 -23.83 28.20 22.53
CA ILE A 13 -22.40 28.46 22.65
C ILE A 13 -21.69 27.25 23.29
N VAL A 14 -22.30 26.59 24.27
CA VAL A 14 -21.74 25.39 24.91
C VAL A 14 -21.74 24.20 23.92
N SER A 15 -22.74 24.09 23.07
CA SER A 15 -22.79 23.01 22.06
C SER A 15 -21.75 23.16 20.94
N LEU A 16 -21.22 24.37 20.68
CA LEU A 16 -20.16 24.61 19.69
C LEU A 16 -18.75 24.26 20.21
N SER A 17 -18.62 23.91 21.48
CA SER A 17 -17.33 23.63 22.12
C SER A 17 -17.05 22.13 22.31
N ILE A 18 -17.87 21.22 21.77
CA ILE A 18 -17.55 19.77 21.75
C ILE A 18 -16.51 19.52 20.68
N ASN A 19 -15.27 19.87 20.98
CA ASN A 19 -14.12 19.34 20.27
C ASN A 19 -14.00 17.87 20.69
N ALA A 20 -14.28 16.95 19.78
CA ALA A 20 -13.90 15.56 19.95
C ALA A 20 -12.37 15.51 19.97
N GLN A 21 -11.79 15.68 21.16
CA GLN A 21 -10.36 15.64 21.37
C GLN A 21 -9.94 14.18 21.37
N ILE A 22 -8.93 13.86 20.56
CA ILE A 22 -8.32 12.53 20.58
C ILE A 22 -7.56 12.42 21.90
N ASP A 23 -8.05 11.56 22.80
CA ASP A 23 -7.42 11.26 24.07
C ASP A 23 -6.41 10.12 23.87
N ALA A 24 -5.14 10.42 24.11
CA ALA A 24 -4.05 9.46 23.94
C ALA A 24 -4.16 8.25 24.87
N GLU A 25 -4.68 8.43 26.10
CA GLU A 25 -4.87 7.33 27.06
C GLU A 25 -5.98 6.37 26.59
N ASN A 26 -7.09 6.90 26.11
CA ASN A 26 -8.16 6.08 25.53
C ASN A 26 -7.69 5.33 24.29
N LEU A 27 -6.82 5.93 23.46
CA LEU A 27 -6.21 5.25 22.32
C LEU A 27 -5.26 4.14 22.77
N ASP A 28 -4.41 4.38 23.76
CA ASP A 28 -3.51 3.35 24.30
C ASP A 28 -4.31 2.13 24.83
N ASN A 29 -5.42 2.37 25.51
CA ASN A 29 -6.31 1.32 26.01
C ASN A 29 -6.99 0.56 24.85
N LEU A 30 -7.51 1.27 23.86
CA LEU A 30 -8.12 0.65 22.67
C LEU A 30 -7.12 -0.21 21.90
N VAL A 31 -5.89 0.27 21.71
CA VAL A 31 -4.84 -0.49 21.04
C VAL A 31 -4.45 -1.73 21.84
N LYS A 32 -4.35 -1.62 23.16
CA LYS A 32 -4.07 -2.76 24.04
C LYS A 32 -5.18 -3.82 23.95
N GLU A 33 -6.44 -3.42 23.96
CA GLU A 33 -7.58 -4.32 23.76
C GLU A 33 -7.55 -4.96 22.38
N THR A 34 -7.19 -4.20 21.34
CA THR A 34 -7.04 -4.70 19.98
C THR A 34 -5.96 -5.77 19.88
N LEU A 35 -4.79 -5.56 20.48
CA LEU A 35 -3.73 -6.57 20.53
C LEU A 35 -4.21 -7.88 21.17
N GLN A 36 -4.98 -7.80 22.25
CA GLN A 36 -5.54 -8.96 22.93
C GLN A 36 -6.63 -9.65 22.12
N THR A 37 -7.58 -8.87 21.56
CA THR A 37 -8.72 -9.40 20.81
C THR A 37 -8.29 -10.12 19.55
N PHE A 38 -7.32 -9.58 18.82
CA PHE A 38 -6.82 -10.17 17.58
C PHE A 38 -5.62 -11.09 17.78
N ASP A 39 -5.14 -11.23 19.01
CA ASP A 39 -3.97 -12.04 19.38
C ASP A 39 -2.78 -11.76 18.44
N VAL A 40 -2.42 -10.48 18.31
CA VAL A 40 -1.27 -10.03 17.53
C VAL A 40 -0.17 -9.52 18.46
N PRO A 41 1.11 -9.80 18.18
CA PRO A 41 2.21 -9.47 19.09
C PRO A 41 2.50 -7.99 19.20
N GLY A 42 2.25 -7.21 18.15
CA GLY A 42 2.53 -5.78 18.12
C GLY A 42 1.78 -5.06 17.03
N ILE A 43 1.60 -3.75 17.21
CA ILE A 43 0.91 -2.86 16.28
C ILE A 43 1.54 -1.47 16.28
N SER A 44 1.66 -0.84 15.11
CA SER A 44 1.99 0.58 14.99
C SER A 44 0.74 1.37 14.65
N VAL A 45 0.52 2.47 15.36
CA VAL A 45 -0.63 3.36 15.14
C VAL A 45 -0.14 4.78 14.91
N GLY A 46 -0.58 5.40 13.81
CA GLY A 46 -0.38 6.81 13.51
C GLY A 46 -1.71 7.48 13.21
N ILE A 47 -1.96 8.65 13.81
CA ILE A 47 -3.15 9.46 13.56
C ILE A 47 -2.72 10.87 13.20
N ILE A 48 -3.24 11.35 12.07
CA ILE A 48 -3.08 12.72 11.60
C ILE A 48 -4.45 13.41 11.67
N LYS A 49 -4.50 14.57 12.32
CA LYS A 49 -5.69 15.42 12.38
C LYS A 49 -5.29 16.85 12.03
N ASP A 50 -6.01 17.46 11.11
CA ASP A 50 -5.78 18.85 10.66
C ASP A 50 -4.31 19.10 10.24
N GLY A 51 -3.73 18.13 9.50
CA GLY A 51 -2.35 18.18 9.02
C GLY A 51 -1.27 17.99 10.08
N LYS A 52 -1.63 17.64 11.33
CA LYS A 52 -0.69 17.41 12.43
C LYS A 52 -0.74 15.96 12.91
N ILE A 53 0.43 15.41 13.20
CA ILE A 53 0.52 14.12 13.88
C ILE A 53 0.06 14.32 15.32
N VAL A 54 -1.08 13.73 15.68
CA VAL A 54 -1.65 13.80 17.03
C VAL A 54 -1.39 12.54 17.85
N TYR A 55 -1.01 11.46 17.18
CA TYR A 55 -0.62 10.20 17.81
C TYR A 55 0.31 9.43 16.89
N ALA A 56 1.43 8.90 17.42
CA ALA A 56 2.33 8.01 16.70
C ALA A 56 3.06 7.13 17.72
N LYS A 57 2.67 5.85 17.81
CA LYS A 57 3.25 4.89 18.76
C LYS A 57 3.32 3.48 18.17
N GLY A 58 4.31 2.73 18.64
CA GLY A 58 4.32 1.27 18.57
C GLY A 58 3.87 0.66 19.88
N HIS A 59 3.13 -0.43 19.85
CA HIS A 59 2.63 -1.15 21.00
C HIS A 59 2.96 -2.64 20.90
N GLY A 60 3.16 -3.30 22.05
CA GLY A 60 3.52 -4.70 22.09
C GLY A 60 4.96 -4.96 21.70
N ILE A 61 5.22 -6.11 21.10
CA ILE A 61 6.56 -6.57 20.74
C ILE A 61 6.69 -6.77 19.24
N ARG A 62 7.87 -6.47 18.70
CA ARG A 62 8.18 -6.66 17.27
C ARG A 62 8.75 -8.04 16.97
N SER A 63 9.07 -8.83 17.98
CA SER A 63 9.66 -10.16 17.85
C SER A 63 9.21 -11.06 18.99
N LEU A 64 8.64 -12.20 18.65
CA LEU A 64 8.30 -13.25 19.64
C LEU A 64 9.55 -13.96 20.18
N THR A 65 10.64 -13.97 19.41
CA THR A 65 11.90 -14.65 19.77
C THR A 65 12.67 -13.86 20.84
N ASN A 66 12.89 -12.56 20.59
CA ASN A 66 13.75 -11.75 21.47
C ASN A 66 12.97 -10.80 22.39
N LYS A 67 11.62 -10.76 22.28
CA LYS A 67 10.70 -9.96 23.08
C LYS A 67 10.96 -8.45 23.06
N LYS A 68 11.70 -7.96 22.05
CA LYS A 68 11.94 -6.52 21.91
C LYS A 68 10.64 -5.78 21.65
N GLU A 69 10.49 -4.64 22.30
CA GLU A 69 9.33 -3.79 22.17
C GLU A 69 9.24 -3.14 20.77
N MET A 70 8.02 -2.88 20.36
CA MET A 70 7.71 -2.11 19.17
C MET A 70 7.62 -0.62 19.53
N ASN A 71 8.13 0.25 18.67
CA ASN A 71 8.04 1.70 18.84
C ASN A 71 7.65 2.37 17.51
N GLU A 72 7.48 3.69 17.51
CA GLU A 72 7.07 4.49 16.35
C GLU A 72 8.06 4.42 15.17
N ASN A 73 9.31 4.04 15.43
CA ASN A 73 10.35 3.90 14.41
C ASN A 73 10.57 2.44 13.95
N THR A 74 9.78 1.50 14.46
CA THR A 74 9.86 0.10 14.02
C THR A 74 9.41 -0.03 12.57
N LEU A 75 10.27 -0.59 11.72
CA LEU A 75 9.94 -0.84 10.33
C LEU A 75 9.01 -2.04 10.20
N VAL A 76 7.92 -1.83 9.51
CA VAL A 76 6.87 -2.83 9.27
C VAL A 76 6.65 -2.98 7.77
N GLY A 77 6.56 -4.21 7.29
CA GLY A 77 6.17 -4.48 5.90
C GLY A 77 4.71 -4.10 5.67
N VAL A 78 4.48 -3.19 4.73
CA VAL A 78 3.13 -2.66 4.45
C VAL A 78 2.38 -3.44 3.38
N ALA A 79 2.96 -4.54 2.90
CA ALA A 79 2.36 -5.47 1.94
C ALA A 79 1.64 -4.73 0.79
N SER A 80 0.37 -5.05 0.56
CA SER A 80 -0.41 -4.50 -0.56
C SER A 80 -0.71 -2.99 -0.49
N ASN A 81 -0.42 -2.30 0.62
CA ASN A 81 -0.43 -0.84 0.63
C ASN A 81 0.61 -0.26 -0.34
N SER A 82 1.65 -1.03 -0.73
CA SER A 82 2.61 -0.69 -1.78
C SER A 82 1.96 -0.41 -3.13
N LYS A 83 0.78 -0.99 -3.40
CA LYS A 83 0.00 -0.74 -4.62
C LYS A 83 -0.45 0.72 -4.72
N GLY A 84 -0.77 1.36 -3.59
CA GLY A 84 -1.07 2.78 -3.54
C GLY A 84 0.11 3.64 -4.00
N PHE A 85 1.32 3.30 -3.57
CA PHE A 85 2.54 3.97 -4.04
C PHE A 85 2.76 3.78 -5.55
N THR A 86 2.51 2.58 -6.09
CA THR A 86 2.60 2.32 -7.52
C THR A 86 1.61 3.17 -8.31
N CYS A 87 0.34 3.22 -7.88
CA CYS A 87 -0.67 4.07 -8.51
C CYS A 87 -0.30 5.54 -8.47
N PHE A 88 0.20 6.03 -7.33
CA PHE A 88 0.62 7.43 -7.17
C PHE A 88 1.81 7.76 -8.08
N ALA A 89 2.80 6.87 -8.15
CA ALA A 89 3.96 7.04 -9.03
C ALA A 89 3.56 7.12 -10.51
N LEU A 90 2.64 6.24 -10.96
CA LEU A 90 2.10 6.30 -12.32
C LEU A 90 1.30 7.59 -12.56
N ALA A 91 0.49 8.03 -11.58
CA ALA A 91 -0.25 9.30 -11.66
C ALA A 91 0.70 10.49 -11.82
N MET A 92 1.83 10.53 -11.09
CA MET A 92 2.84 11.57 -11.27
C MET A 92 3.40 11.60 -12.71
N LEU A 93 3.58 10.44 -13.36
CA LEU A 93 4.03 10.39 -14.75
C LEU A 93 2.91 10.85 -15.72
N VAL A 94 1.66 10.58 -15.38
CA VAL A 94 0.51 11.07 -16.16
C VAL A 94 0.40 12.59 -16.06
N ASP A 95 0.49 13.16 -14.87
CA ASP A 95 0.48 14.61 -14.64
C ASP A 95 1.63 15.31 -15.33
N ALA A 96 2.79 14.65 -15.42
CA ALA A 96 3.96 15.14 -16.17
C ALA A 96 3.85 14.96 -17.70
N GLY A 97 2.74 14.44 -18.21
CA GLY A 97 2.53 14.18 -19.64
C GLY A 97 3.41 13.08 -20.26
N LYS A 98 4.05 12.25 -19.41
CA LYS A 98 4.95 11.17 -19.85
C LYS A 98 4.24 9.83 -20.05
N LEU A 99 3.05 9.69 -19.52
CA LEU A 99 2.23 8.48 -19.54
C LEU A 99 0.77 8.89 -19.72
N ASN A 100 -0.04 8.02 -20.32
CA ASN A 100 -1.50 8.14 -20.31
C ASN A 100 -2.10 6.86 -19.70
N TRP A 101 -3.13 7.00 -18.87
CA TRP A 101 -3.84 5.85 -18.29
C TRP A 101 -4.38 4.88 -19.34
N ASP A 102 -4.77 5.40 -20.50
CA ASP A 102 -5.35 4.62 -21.60
C ASP A 102 -4.32 4.19 -22.66
N ASP A 103 -3.01 4.48 -22.42
CA ASP A 103 -1.94 3.89 -23.21
C ASP A 103 -2.02 2.37 -23.16
N LYS A 104 -1.85 1.73 -24.32
CA LYS A 104 -1.72 0.27 -24.38
C LYS A 104 -0.44 -0.16 -23.66
N VAL A 105 -0.51 -1.19 -22.82
CA VAL A 105 0.68 -1.70 -22.10
C VAL A 105 1.81 -2.01 -23.08
N ARG A 106 1.50 -2.56 -24.26
CA ARG A 106 2.49 -2.87 -25.32
C ARG A 106 3.20 -1.65 -25.90
N LYS A 107 2.68 -0.45 -25.76
CA LYS A 107 3.40 0.79 -26.10
C LYS A 107 4.69 0.93 -25.27
N HIS A 108 4.63 0.51 -24.01
CA HIS A 108 5.74 0.63 -23.05
C HIS A 108 6.49 -0.69 -22.85
N ILE A 109 5.79 -1.81 -22.98
CA ILE A 109 6.31 -3.17 -22.85
C ILE A 109 5.91 -3.96 -24.13
N PRO A 110 6.64 -3.84 -25.24
CA PRO A 110 6.27 -4.48 -26.53
C PRO A 110 6.11 -6.00 -26.43
N GLU A 111 6.88 -6.65 -25.54
CA GLU A 111 6.85 -8.09 -25.29
C GLU A 111 5.71 -8.55 -24.37
N PHE A 112 4.93 -7.63 -23.80
CA PHE A 112 3.77 -7.96 -22.97
C PHE A 112 2.74 -8.77 -23.76
N GLN A 113 2.33 -9.89 -23.18
CA GLN A 113 1.32 -10.78 -23.75
C GLN A 113 0.50 -11.42 -22.64
N LEU A 114 -0.82 -11.43 -22.82
CA LEU A 114 -1.78 -12.19 -22.00
C LEU A 114 -2.19 -13.46 -22.73
N TYR A 115 -2.96 -14.33 -22.05
CA TYR A 115 -3.47 -15.58 -22.62
C TYR A 115 -4.25 -15.37 -23.93
N ASP A 116 -5.08 -14.34 -23.96
CA ASP A 116 -5.86 -13.95 -25.15
C ASP A 116 -5.14 -12.83 -25.92
N ALA A 117 -4.94 -13.04 -27.22
CA ALA A 117 -4.23 -12.10 -28.09
C ALA A 117 -5.00 -10.78 -28.28
N TRP A 118 -6.34 -10.83 -28.40
CA TRP A 118 -7.15 -9.64 -28.52
C TRP A 118 -7.13 -8.81 -27.23
N VAL A 119 -7.26 -9.47 -26.07
CA VAL A 119 -7.15 -8.81 -24.78
C VAL A 119 -5.77 -8.16 -24.63
N THR A 120 -4.71 -8.82 -25.07
CA THR A 120 -3.33 -8.28 -25.06
C THR A 120 -3.26 -6.93 -25.77
N GLU A 121 -3.83 -6.82 -26.97
CA GLU A 121 -3.84 -5.56 -27.76
C GLU A 121 -4.72 -4.47 -27.15
N GLN A 122 -5.74 -4.86 -26.37
CA GLN A 122 -6.66 -3.91 -25.75
C GLN A 122 -6.25 -3.47 -24.33
N PHE A 123 -5.30 -4.17 -23.71
CA PHE A 123 -4.92 -3.97 -22.32
C PHE A 123 -4.19 -2.64 -22.13
N THR A 124 -4.68 -1.84 -21.18
CA THR A 124 -4.16 -0.49 -20.91
C THR A 124 -3.40 -0.43 -19.59
N VAL A 125 -2.65 0.66 -19.36
CA VAL A 125 -2.00 0.94 -18.07
C VAL A 125 -3.04 1.00 -16.94
N ARG A 126 -4.21 1.56 -17.19
CA ARG A 126 -5.34 1.58 -16.25
C ARG A 126 -5.76 0.17 -15.83
N ASP A 127 -5.81 -0.77 -16.75
CA ASP A 127 -6.22 -2.15 -16.47
C ASP A 127 -5.24 -2.86 -15.52
N LEU A 128 -3.95 -2.50 -15.55
CA LEU A 128 -2.95 -3.05 -14.63
C LEU A 128 -3.25 -2.76 -13.16
N VAL A 129 -3.86 -1.60 -12.86
CA VAL A 129 -4.02 -1.11 -11.49
C VAL A 129 -5.46 -1.15 -10.98
N THR A 130 -6.40 -1.72 -11.73
CA THR A 130 -7.83 -1.75 -11.36
C THR A 130 -8.35 -3.11 -10.95
N HIS A 131 -7.50 -4.14 -10.95
CA HIS A 131 -7.91 -5.52 -10.63
C HIS A 131 -9.07 -6.05 -11.49
N ARG A 132 -9.07 -5.70 -12.78
CA ARG A 132 -10.12 -6.10 -13.74
C ARG A 132 -9.55 -6.83 -14.96
N SER A 133 -8.41 -7.51 -14.76
CA SER A 133 -7.74 -8.28 -15.81
C SER A 133 -8.48 -9.58 -16.19
N GLY A 134 -9.38 -10.05 -15.34
CA GLY A 134 -10.00 -11.37 -15.48
C GLY A 134 -9.18 -12.52 -14.88
N MET A 135 -7.98 -12.27 -14.37
CA MET A 135 -7.16 -13.28 -13.70
C MET A 135 -7.61 -13.47 -12.26
N SER A 136 -7.69 -14.71 -11.79
CA SER A 136 -8.11 -15.02 -10.42
C SER A 136 -7.10 -14.54 -9.38
N LEU A 137 -7.58 -14.43 -8.12
CA LEU A 137 -6.74 -14.26 -6.93
C LEU A 137 -5.70 -15.38 -6.88
N GLY A 138 -4.44 -15.01 -6.62
CA GLY A 138 -3.33 -15.96 -6.52
C GLY A 138 -2.78 -16.48 -7.85
N ALA A 139 -3.45 -16.19 -8.98
CA ALA A 139 -2.94 -16.62 -10.28
C ALA A 139 -1.55 -16.03 -10.54
N GLY A 140 -0.54 -16.90 -10.61
CA GLY A 140 0.85 -16.55 -10.85
C GLY A 140 1.62 -16.03 -9.62
N ASP A 141 1.05 -16.06 -8.42
CA ASP A 141 1.71 -15.54 -7.21
C ASP A 141 3.00 -16.31 -6.87
N LEU A 142 3.14 -17.56 -7.29
CA LEU A 142 4.38 -18.33 -7.12
C LEU A 142 5.58 -17.74 -7.90
N MET A 143 5.36 -16.78 -8.81
CA MET A 143 6.44 -16.07 -9.50
C MET A 143 7.09 -14.96 -8.64
N PHE A 144 6.51 -14.62 -7.50
CA PHE A 144 7.10 -13.64 -6.58
C PHE A 144 7.01 -14.07 -5.10
N PHE A 145 6.34 -15.17 -4.81
CA PHE A 145 6.17 -15.71 -3.47
C PHE A 145 6.37 -17.24 -3.47
N PRO A 146 7.06 -17.85 -2.48
CA PRO A 146 7.69 -17.20 -1.32
C PRO A 146 8.91 -16.36 -1.70
N GLU A 147 9.33 -15.49 -0.78
CA GLU A 147 10.57 -14.71 -0.92
C GLU A 147 11.78 -15.63 -1.10
N GLY A 148 12.74 -15.19 -1.94
CA GLY A 148 13.94 -15.97 -2.23
C GLY A 148 13.82 -16.88 -3.44
N ASN A 149 12.73 -16.84 -4.21
CA ASN A 149 12.68 -17.46 -5.53
C ASN A 149 13.53 -16.68 -6.55
N ASP A 150 13.89 -17.31 -7.66
CA ASP A 150 14.77 -16.75 -8.70
C ASP A 150 14.00 -15.95 -9.79
N PHE A 151 12.69 -15.79 -9.67
CA PHE A 151 11.90 -15.06 -10.66
C PHE A 151 12.13 -13.55 -10.57
N THR A 152 12.24 -12.94 -11.74
CA THR A 152 12.37 -11.49 -11.93
C THR A 152 11.06 -10.89 -12.48
N SER A 153 10.92 -9.55 -12.48
CA SER A 153 9.81 -8.88 -13.14
C SER A 153 9.71 -9.22 -14.64
N LYS A 154 10.85 -9.50 -15.28
CA LYS A 154 10.89 -9.96 -16.67
C LYS A 154 10.27 -11.35 -16.85
N ASP A 155 10.49 -12.23 -15.89
CA ASP A 155 9.89 -13.57 -15.90
C ASP A 155 8.39 -13.50 -15.68
N VAL A 156 7.90 -12.60 -14.80
CA VAL A 156 6.47 -12.33 -14.65
C VAL A 156 5.86 -11.87 -15.98
N ILE A 157 6.46 -10.87 -16.66
CA ILE A 157 5.99 -10.38 -17.95
C ILE A 157 5.95 -11.48 -19.02
N LYS A 158 6.98 -12.34 -19.06
CA LYS A 158 7.09 -13.45 -19.99
C LYS A 158 6.06 -14.55 -19.75
N ASN A 159 5.73 -14.81 -18.47
CA ASN A 159 4.95 -15.96 -18.06
C ASN A 159 3.46 -15.66 -17.83
N VAL A 160 3.08 -14.40 -17.64
CA VAL A 160 1.67 -14.01 -17.43
C VAL A 160 0.75 -14.47 -18.55
N LYS A 161 1.27 -14.66 -19.76
CA LYS A 161 0.52 -15.20 -20.93
C LYS A 161 0.02 -16.63 -20.76
N TYR A 162 0.58 -17.38 -19.83
CA TYR A 162 0.14 -18.75 -19.53
C TYR A 162 -0.97 -18.80 -18.47
N LEU A 163 -1.27 -17.68 -17.84
CA LEU A 163 -2.32 -17.58 -16.84
C LEU A 163 -3.68 -17.44 -17.51
N LYS A 164 -4.47 -18.52 -17.45
CA LYS A 164 -5.81 -18.53 -18.04
C LYS A 164 -6.75 -17.65 -17.20
N PRO A 165 -7.49 -16.71 -17.83
CA PRO A 165 -8.46 -15.89 -17.12
C PRO A 165 -9.67 -16.71 -16.68
N VAL A 166 -10.31 -16.30 -15.59
CA VAL A 166 -11.56 -16.88 -15.07
C VAL A 166 -12.79 -16.07 -15.44
N SER A 167 -12.60 -14.83 -15.88
CA SER A 167 -13.65 -13.94 -16.37
C SER A 167 -13.14 -13.05 -17.52
N SER A 168 -14.06 -12.36 -18.19
CA SER A 168 -13.70 -11.43 -19.25
C SER A 168 -13.01 -10.18 -18.67
N ILE A 169 -12.09 -9.60 -19.47
CA ILE A 169 -11.48 -8.31 -19.13
C ILE A 169 -12.55 -7.27 -18.79
N ARG A 170 -12.35 -6.52 -17.71
CA ARG A 170 -13.20 -5.42 -17.22
C ARG A 170 -14.60 -5.82 -16.75
N SER A 171 -14.95 -7.11 -16.75
CA SER A 171 -16.29 -7.56 -16.31
C SER A 171 -16.44 -7.60 -14.79
N GLU A 172 -15.40 -8.04 -14.07
CA GLU A 172 -15.43 -8.28 -12.64
C GLU A 172 -14.18 -7.74 -11.94
N PHE A 173 -14.29 -7.53 -10.62
CA PHE A 173 -13.13 -7.31 -9.78
C PHE A 173 -12.47 -8.66 -9.46
N THR A 174 -11.25 -8.84 -9.91
CA THR A 174 -10.43 -10.03 -9.67
C THR A 174 -9.03 -9.59 -9.21
N TYR A 175 -8.78 -9.68 -7.90
CA TYR A 175 -7.52 -9.24 -7.33
C TYR A 175 -6.34 -10.05 -7.90
N ASN A 176 -5.35 -9.37 -8.49
CA ASN A 176 -4.15 -10.02 -9.01
C ASN A 176 -2.91 -9.17 -8.76
N ASN A 177 -1.85 -9.78 -8.22
CA ASN A 177 -0.60 -9.11 -7.85
C ASN A 177 0.32 -8.89 -9.05
N ASN A 178 0.35 -9.82 -10.00
CA ASN A 178 1.27 -9.76 -11.15
C ASN A 178 1.05 -8.52 -12.01
N MET A 179 -0.19 -8.03 -12.09
CA MET A 179 -0.51 -6.80 -12.83
C MET A 179 0.21 -5.58 -12.22
N PHE A 180 0.38 -5.52 -10.90
CA PHE A 180 1.13 -4.46 -10.23
C PHE A 180 2.64 -4.58 -10.41
N ILE A 181 3.19 -5.78 -10.55
CA ILE A 181 4.59 -5.99 -10.92
C ILE A 181 4.83 -5.45 -12.34
N ILE A 182 3.91 -5.73 -13.27
CA ILE A 182 3.97 -5.20 -14.65
C ILE A 182 3.81 -3.67 -14.66
N ALA A 183 2.95 -3.12 -13.81
CA ALA A 183 2.81 -1.67 -13.62
C ALA A 183 4.11 -1.02 -13.13
N GLY A 184 4.84 -1.67 -12.25
CA GLY A 184 6.18 -1.26 -11.83
C GLY A 184 7.21 -1.26 -12.96
N GLU A 185 7.12 -2.20 -13.90
CA GLU A 185 7.97 -2.20 -15.09
C GLU A 185 7.59 -1.08 -16.07
N VAL A 186 6.30 -0.75 -16.23
CA VAL A 186 5.87 0.44 -17.00
C VAL A 186 6.48 1.70 -16.37
N LEU A 187 6.36 1.85 -15.05
CA LEU A 187 6.97 2.96 -14.31
C LEU A 187 8.46 3.09 -14.62
N LYS A 188 9.19 1.99 -14.53
CA LYS A 188 10.63 1.93 -14.80
C LYS A 188 10.96 2.37 -16.23
N ARG A 189 10.28 1.85 -17.24
CA ARG A 189 10.55 2.16 -18.63
C ARG A 189 10.24 3.60 -19.01
N VAL A 190 9.21 4.18 -18.41
CA VAL A 190 8.81 5.57 -18.66
C VAL A 190 9.68 6.56 -17.90
N SER A 191 10.07 6.24 -16.66
CA SER A 191 10.83 7.14 -15.79
C SER A 191 12.34 7.01 -15.93
N GLY A 192 12.84 5.83 -16.35
CA GLY A 192 14.27 5.48 -16.34
C GLY A 192 14.80 5.07 -14.96
N LEU A 193 13.95 5.06 -13.91
CA LEU A 193 14.31 4.67 -12.54
C LEU A 193 13.68 3.31 -12.19
N SER A 194 14.32 2.52 -11.35
CA SER A 194 13.67 1.35 -10.76
C SER A 194 12.45 1.78 -9.94
N TRP A 195 11.53 0.83 -9.64
CA TRP A 195 10.36 1.13 -8.82
C TRP A 195 10.79 1.67 -7.44
N GLU A 196 11.75 1.03 -6.84
CA GLU A 196 12.28 1.38 -5.52
C GLU A 196 12.93 2.78 -5.53
N GLU A 197 13.76 3.07 -6.53
CA GLU A 197 14.40 4.39 -6.67
C GLU A 197 13.37 5.49 -6.88
N PHE A 198 12.35 5.23 -7.70
CA PHE A 198 11.30 6.22 -7.94
C PHE A 198 10.52 6.49 -6.65
N ILE A 199 10.05 5.44 -5.96
CA ILE A 199 9.28 5.57 -4.73
C ILE A 199 10.08 6.33 -3.66
N GLU A 200 11.34 5.95 -3.43
CA GLU A 200 12.17 6.60 -2.42
C GLU A 200 12.49 8.05 -2.78
N THR A 201 12.93 8.32 -4.02
CA THR A 201 13.43 9.65 -4.39
C THR A 201 12.34 10.64 -4.77
N LYS A 202 11.22 10.18 -5.33
CA LYS A 202 10.16 11.05 -5.85
C LYS A 202 8.95 11.15 -4.93
N ILE A 203 8.77 10.19 -4.00
CA ILE A 203 7.62 10.17 -3.09
C ILE A 203 8.09 10.24 -1.63
N MET A 204 8.82 9.24 -1.14
CA MET A 204 9.16 9.14 0.28
C MET A 204 10.01 10.31 0.78
N ASN A 205 11.11 10.61 0.11
CA ASN A 205 12.01 11.69 0.52
C ASN A 205 11.35 13.08 0.50
N PRO A 206 10.59 13.47 -0.55
CA PRO A 206 9.91 14.76 -0.57
C PRO A 206 8.89 14.97 0.55
N VAL A 207 8.25 13.88 1.04
CA VAL A 207 7.28 13.95 2.16
C VAL A 207 7.90 13.64 3.53
N GLY A 208 9.23 13.51 3.61
CA GLY A 208 9.94 13.31 4.88
C GLY A 208 9.94 11.88 5.43
N MET A 209 9.59 10.87 4.64
CA MET A 209 9.61 9.45 5.03
C MET A 209 11.05 8.88 4.97
N THR A 210 11.99 9.53 5.65
CA THR A 210 13.45 9.25 5.54
C THR A 210 13.88 7.90 6.10
N HIS A 211 13.08 7.33 7.03
CA HIS A 211 13.33 6.01 7.63
C HIS A 211 12.68 4.86 6.86
N SER A 212 11.73 5.16 5.97
CA SER A 212 11.05 4.15 5.16
C SER A 212 11.92 3.71 3.99
N LYS A 213 11.77 2.45 3.56
CA LYS A 213 12.43 1.88 2.39
C LYS A 213 11.42 1.22 1.48
N ALA A 214 11.67 1.30 0.19
CA ALA A 214 10.76 0.75 -0.81
C ALA A 214 10.82 -0.79 -0.92
N SER A 215 11.88 -1.42 -0.40
CA SER A 215 11.97 -2.88 -0.30
C SER A 215 12.83 -3.31 0.88
N TYR A 216 12.61 -4.55 1.34
CA TYR A 216 13.39 -5.16 2.43
C TYR A 216 14.90 -5.19 2.14
N ASN A 217 15.29 -5.46 0.89
CA ASN A 217 16.70 -5.52 0.49
C ASN A 217 17.43 -4.16 0.55
N ARG A 218 16.69 -3.06 0.64
CA ARG A 218 17.23 -1.71 0.78
C ARG A 218 17.31 -1.25 2.25
N VAL A 219 16.83 -2.07 3.18
CA VAL A 219 16.97 -1.80 4.62
C VAL A 219 18.38 -2.19 5.05
N THR A 220 19.23 -1.20 5.33
CA THR A 220 20.62 -1.39 5.77
C THR A 220 20.71 -1.62 7.27
N ASP A 221 19.92 -0.89 8.07
CA ASP A 221 19.81 -1.11 9.51
C ASP A 221 18.55 -1.94 9.82
N ARG A 222 18.76 -3.18 10.22
CA ARG A 222 17.70 -4.14 10.57
C ARG A 222 17.52 -4.31 12.08
N THR A 223 18.12 -3.44 12.89
CA THR A 223 18.04 -3.54 14.36
C THR A 223 16.66 -3.24 14.91
N ASN A 224 15.85 -2.47 14.17
CA ASN A 224 14.48 -2.10 14.54
C ASN A 224 13.46 -2.42 13.44
N ILE A 225 13.40 -3.69 13.04
CA ILE A 225 12.44 -4.23 12.08
C ILE A 225 11.59 -5.30 12.75
N ILE A 226 10.35 -5.43 12.33
CA ILE A 226 9.44 -6.48 12.81
C ILE A 226 9.85 -7.85 12.25
N ASP A 227 9.76 -8.90 13.06
CA ASP A 227 9.80 -10.27 12.57
C ASP A 227 8.45 -10.62 11.91
N ALA A 228 8.48 -11.46 10.89
CA ALA A 228 7.27 -12.05 10.36
C ALA A 228 6.69 -13.05 11.37
N HIS A 229 5.40 -12.95 11.66
CA HIS A 229 4.70 -13.82 12.60
C HIS A 229 3.55 -14.55 11.88
N THR A 230 3.36 -15.81 12.23
CA THR A 230 2.20 -16.59 11.83
C THR A 230 1.67 -17.36 13.03
N ARG A 231 0.38 -17.71 12.98
CA ARG A 231 -0.20 -18.66 13.96
C ARG A 231 0.15 -20.07 13.51
N ALA A 232 0.59 -20.91 14.45
CA ALA A 232 0.59 -22.34 14.25
C ALA A 232 -0.88 -22.81 14.36
N GLU A 233 -1.35 -23.58 13.38
CA GLU A 233 -2.62 -24.29 13.44
C GLU A 233 -2.52 -25.48 14.40
#